data_9c39c6cf4ef1f04262f6b4379ca1ebfd
#
_entry.id   9c39c6cf4ef1f04262f6b4379ca1ebfd
#
_cell.length_a   1.000
_cell.length_b   1.000
_cell.length_c   1.000
_cell.angle_alpha   90.00
_cell.angle_beta   90.00
_cell.angle_gamma   90.00
#
_symmetry.space_group_name_H-M   'P 1'
#
loop_
_entity.id
_entity.type
_entity.pdbx_description
1 polymer ?
#
loop_
_entity_poly.entity_id
_entity_poly.type
_entity_poly.pdbx_seq_one_letter_code
_entity_poly.pdbx_strand_id
1 'polypeptide(L)'
;MALPGEPAGSAAERAPANLAEAGVYPTATDGFDHGLVVLAMGFPYWLFPSDRGYRLLVDAPAFATVQEQLACFDRESAGWPPAPAMRSAPRLDWPTPLLWALAVLAVFWCQGQWPGVLEQAGVLDSRAVFNRGEWWRLVTALFLHANVGHLVSNIGSGVFVLAAVITTLGRIRGWLLVALAAVAGNFVAAALHPAEPYQSLGASTAIFAGLGLLAGRAIRVLGRPGRRHPWRAVIAPLASGLALLGLFGAGDARTDVGAHAAGFGAGILLGVAAGLPRRRAVK
;
A
#
# COMPACT_ATOMS: atom_id res chain seq x y z
N MET A 1 26.57 -33.36 -28.69
CA MET A 1 25.12 -33.21 -28.78
C MET A 1 24.84 -31.81 -29.31
N ALA A 2 24.62 -31.72 -30.64
CA ALA A 2 24.47 -30.47 -31.36
C ALA A 2 23.11 -29.85 -31.07
N LEU A 3 23.06 -28.55 -30.83
CA LEU A 3 21.82 -27.77 -30.74
C LEU A 3 21.15 -27.75 -32.13
N PRO A 4 19.82 -27.88 -32.23
CA PRO A 4 19.12 -27.84 -33.53
C PRO A 4 19.10 -26.43 -34.09
N GLY A 5 19.54 -26.33 -35.32
CA GLY A 5 19.31 -25.45 -36.40
C GLY A 5 18.84 -24.03 -36.13
N GLU A 6 19.69 -23.09 -36.51
CA GLU A 6 19.25 -21.77 -36.95
C GLU A 6 18.10 -21.96 -37.96
N PRO A 7 16.99 -21.21 -37.85
CA PRO A 7 16.02 -21.15 -38.94
C PRO A 7 16.71 -20.52 -40.14
N ALA A 8 16.86 -21.33 -41.18
CA ALA A 8 17.33 -20.93 -42.47
C ALA A 8 16.48 -19.78 -43.02
N GLY A 9 17.16 -18.80 -43.56
CA GLY A 9 16.61 -17.89 -44.53
C GLY A 9 15.72 -16.82 -43.95
N SER A 10 16.28 -15.62 -43.78
CA SER A 10 15.50 -14.39 -43.89
C SER A 10 14.58 -14.55 -45.13
N ALA A 11 13.33 -14.76 -44.88
CA ALA A 11 12.31 -14.35 -45.79
C ALA A 11 12.29 -12.82 -45.83
N ALA A 12 13.32 -12.22 -46.41
CA ALA A 12 13.15 -11.05 -47.23
C ALA A 12 12.21 -11.50 -48.35
N GLU A 13 10.97 -11.81 -47.98
CA GLU A 13 9.88 -12.05 -48.88
C GLU A 13 9.87 -10.82 -49.78
N ARG A 14 10.17 -11.03 -51.08
CA ARG A 14 10.33 -9.96 -52.07
C ARG A 14 9.08 -9.10 -51.99
N ALA A 15 9.26 -7.87 -51.48
CA ALA A 15 8.19 -6.90 -51.51
C ALA A 15 7.59 -6.88 -52.93
N PRO A 16 6.28 -6.96 -53.10
CA PRO A 16 5.64 -6.91 -54.40
C PRO A 16 6.14 -5.70 -55.19
N ALA A 17 6.25 -5.82 -56.50
CA ALA A 17 6.80 -4.76 -57.39
C ALA A 17 5.96 -3.48 -57.42
N ASN A 18 4.77 -3.46 -56.78
CA ASN A 18 3.81 -2.36 -56.85
C ASN A 18 3.31 -1.97 -55.44
N LEU A 19 4.24 -1.48 -54.59
CA LEU A 19 3.92 -0.99 -53.27
C LEU A 19 3.80 0.53 -53.20
N ALA A 20 2.80 1.02 -52.50
CA ALA A 20 2.60 2.43 -52.16
C ALA A 20 2.88 2.70 -50.68
N GLU A 21 3.47 3.86 -50.37
CA GLU A 21 3.74 4.28 -48.98
C GLU A 21 2.47 4.85 -48.36
N ALA A 22 1.87 4.11 -47.42
CA ALA A 22 0.67 4.51 -46.70
C ALA A 22 0.95 5.46 -45.56
N GLY A 23 2.16 5.45 -44.98
CA GLY A 23 2.58 6.37 -43.92
C GLY A 23 4.01 6.16 -43.46
N VAL A 24 4.54 7.14 -42.73
CA VAL A 24 5.84 7.07 -42.05
C VAL A 24 5.63 7.38 -40.55
N TYR A 25 6.06 6.48 -39.68
CA TYR A 25 5.83 6.53 -38.23
C TYR A 25 7.14 6.67 -37.47
N PRO A 26 7.16 7.50 -36.36
CA PRO A 26 8.39 7.73 -35.62
C PRO A 26 8.99 6.48 -34.98
N THR A 27 8.15 5.54 -34.52
CA THR A 27 8.58 4.30 -33.87
C THR A 27 8.07 3.06 -34.57
N ALA A 28 8.74 1.92 -34.35
CA ALA A 28 8.28 0.62 -34.85
C ALA A 28 6.90 0.26 -34.26
N THR A 29 6.63 0.63 -33.01
CA THR A 29 5.34 0.38 -32.38
C THR A 29 4.21 1.14 -33.04
N ASP A 30 4.39 2.43 -33.34
CA ASP A 30 3.38 3.22 -34.04
C ASP A 30 3.12 2.67 -35.43
N GLY A 31 4.19 2.29 -36.16
CA GLY A 31 4.06 1.67 -37.47
C GLY A 31 3.36 0.31 -37.41
N PHE A 32 3.62 -0.47 -36.35
CA PHE A 32 2.97 -1.76 -36.13
C PHE A 32 1.47 -1.60 -35.82
N ASP A 33 1.11 -0.65 -34.96
CA ASP A 33 -0.28 -0.38 -34.58
C ASP A 33 -1.11 0.01 -35.79
N HIS A 34 -0.57 0.86 -36.70
CA HIS A 34 -1.22 1.21 -37.96
C HIS A 34 -1.24 0.02 -38.92
N GLY A 35 -0.20 -0.83 -38.95
CA GLY A 35 -0.17 -2.07 -39.71
C GLY A 35 -1.28 -3.06 -39.27
N LEU A 36 -1.62 -3.11 -37.99
CA LEU A 36 -2.75 -3.92 -37.49
C LEU A 36 -4.09 -3.44 -38.06
N VAL A 37 -4.26 -2.13 -38.28
CA VAL A 37 -5.46 -1.59 -38.93
C VAL A 37 -5.56 -2.10 -40.36
N VAL A 38 -4.44 -2.10 -41.10
CA VAL A 38 -4.38 -2.63 -42.46
C VAL A 38 -4.72 -4.12 -42.50
N LEU A 39 -4.16 -4.89 -41.56
CA LEU A 39 -4.49 -6.32 -41.43
C LEU A 39 -5.96 -6.56 -41.10
N ALA A 40 -6.56 -5.73 -40.26
CA ALA A 40 -7.97 -5.82 -39.88
C ALA A 40 -8.91 -5.57 -41.07
N MET A 41 -8.43 -4.82 -42.09
CA MET A 41 -9.11 -4.63 -43.39
C MET A 41 -8.91 -5.80 -44.36
N GLY A 42 -8.09 -6.79 -44.00
CA GLY A 42 -7.78 -7.93 -44.83
C GLY A 42 -6.67 -7.70 -45.88
N PHE A 43 -5.91 -6.62 -45.74
CA PHE A 43 -4.80 -6.32 -46.64
C PHE A 43 -3.45 -6.65 -46.00
N PRO A 44 -2.45 -7.15 -46.80
CA PRO A 44 -1.08 -7.30 -46.32
C PRO A 44 -0.41 -5.92 -46.19
N TYR A 45 0.57 -5.82 -45.26
CA TYR A 45 1.43 -4.64 -45.13
C TYR A 45 2.89 -5.03 -44.92
N TRP A 46 3.78 -4.12 -45.23
CA TRP A 46 5.21 -4.23 -44.98
C TRP A 46 5.69 -3.00 -44.21
N LEU A 47 6.51 -3.23 -43.18
CA LEU A 47 7.07 -2.16 -42.37
C LEU A 47 8.59 -2.18 -42.47
N PHE A 48 9.17 -1.12 -43.03
CA PHE A 48 10.61 -0.99 -43.22
C PHE A 48 11.19 0.20 -42.46
N PRO A 49 12.36 0.04 -41.83
CA PRO A 49 13.07 1.16 -41.26
C PRO A 49 13.55 2.14 -42.34
N SER A 50 13.56 3.43 -42.04
CA SER A 50 14.07 4.52 -42.86
C SER A 50 14.69 5.61 -42.03
N ASP A 51 15.38 6.57 -42.66
CA ASP A 51 16.02 7.71 -41.99
C ASP A 51 15.01 8.60 -41.25
N ARG A 52 13.73 8.55 -41.62
CA ARG A 52 12.63 9.34 -40.98
C ARG A 52 11.76 8.53 -40.02
N GLY A 53 12.14 7.28 -39.75
CA GLY A 53 11.34 6.37 -38.91
C GLY A 53 10.98 5.09 -39.67
N TYR A 54 9.76 4.59 -39.53
CA TYR A 54 9.29 3.34 -40.10
C TYR A 54 8.24 3.61 -41.17
N ARG A 55 8.51 3.12 -42.40
CA ARG A 55 7.63 3.26 -43.57
C ARG A 55 6.66 2.08 -43.64
N LEU A 56 5.37 2.38 -43.62
CA LEU A 56 4.30 1.41 -43.83
C LEU A 56 3.95 1.38 -45.33
N LEU A 57 4.13 0.25 -45.95
CA LEU A 57 3.84 0.03 -47.38
C LEU A 57 2.66 -0.93 -47.52
N VAL A 58 1.82 -0.70 -48.51
CA VAL A 58 0.69 -1.55 -48.87
C VAL A 58 0.66 -1.74 -50.40
N ASP A 59 -0.11 -2.71 -50.88
CA ASP A 59 -0.32 -2.86 -52.32
C ASP A 59 -0.97 -1.60 -52.89
N ALA A 60 -0.46 -1.09 -54.01
CA ALA A 60 -0.93 0.14 -54.64
C ALA A 60 -2.44 0.20 -54.89
N PRO A 61 -3.12 -0.90 -55.29
CA PRO A 61 -4.59 -0.89 -55.45
C PRO A 61 -5.35 -0.66 -54.14
N ALA A 62 -4.78 -1.06 -52.99
CA ALA A 62 -5.40 -0.88 -51.66
C ALA A 62 -5.12 0.50 -51.06
N PHE A 63 -4.17 1.26 -51.61
CA PHE A 63 -3.63 2.49 -51.00
C PHE A 63 -4.72 3.50 -50.63
N ALA A 64 -5.63 3.87 -51.50
CA ALA A 64 -6.65 4.88 -51.22
C ALA A 64 -7.58 4.47 -50.07
N THR A 65 -8.04 3.22 -50.06
CA THR A 65 -8.92 2.66 -49.04
C THR A 65 -8.19 2.55 -47.70
N VAL A 66 -6.93 2.14 -47.70
CA VAL A 66 -6.10 2.05 -46.49
C VAL A 66 -5.84 3.45 -45.91
N GLN A 67 -5.48 4.42 -46.75
CA GLN A 67 -5.25 5.80 -46.27
C GLN A 67 -6.49 6.42 -45.59
N GLU A 68 -7.67 6.21 -46.19
CA GLU A 68 -8.92 6.70 -45.58
C GLU A 68 -9.14 6.08 -44.18
N GLN A 69 -8.92 4.77 -44.06
CA GLN A 69 -9.10 4.07 -42.79
C GLN A 69 -8.04 4.44 -41.76
N LEU A 70 -6.78 4.60 -42.15
CA LEU A 70 -5.72 5.08 -41.28
C LEU A 70 -6.01 6.49 -40.78
N ALA A 71 -6.48 7.39 -41.65
CA ALA A 71 -6.92 8.74 -41.25
C ALA A 71 -8.12 8.71 -40.27
N CYS A 72 -9.02 7.73 -40.41
CA CYS A 72 -10.10 7.49 -39.45
C CYS A 72 -9.56 7.03 -38.12
N PHE A 73 -8.68 6.04 -38.12
CA PHE A 73 -8.01 5.53 -36.91
C PHE A 73 -7.26 6.62 -36.17
N ASP A 74 -6.51 7.47 -36.88
CA ASP A 74 -5.79 8.60 -36.27
C ASP A 74 -6.74 9.60 -35.58
N ARG A 75 -7.88 9.90 -36.21
CA ARG A 75 -8.90 10.79 -35.62
C ARG A 75 -9.54 10.15 -34.37
N GLU A 76 -9.88 8.87 -34.43
CA GLU A 76 -10.52 8.15 -33.32
C GLU A 76 -9.53 7.86 -32.18
N SER A 77 -8.25 7.66 -32.53
CA SER A 77 -7.17 7.41 -31.56
C SER A 77 -6.58 8.69 -30.99
N ALA A 78 -6.97 9.86 -31.48
CA ALA A 78 -6.51 11.14 -30.96
C ALA A 78 -6.87 11.28 -29.46
N GLY A 79 -5.84 11.27 -28.61
CA GLY A 79 -6.02 11.30 -27.15
C GLY A 79 -6.26 9.91 -26.49
N TRP A 80 -6.07 8.82 -27.25
CA TRP A 80 -6.10 7.46 -26.71
C TRP A 80 -4.67 6.94 -26.43
N PRO A 81 -4.39 6.24 -25.33
CA PRO A 81 -5.34 6.01 -24.23
C PRO A 81 -5.63 7.31 -23.47
N PRO A 82 -6.88 7.49 -23.01
CA PRO A 82 -7.22 8.68 -22.23
C PRO A 82 -6.28 8.74 -21.02
N ALA A 83 -5.78 9.95 -20.73
CA ALA A 83 -4.94 10.15 -19.55
C ALA A 83 -5.58 9.43 -18.34
N PRO A 84 -4.85 8.59 -17.62
CA PRO A 84 -5.41 7.87 -16.50
C PRO A 84 -6.08 8.88 -15.58
N ALA A 85 -7.39 8.75 -15.36
CA ALA A 85 -8.15 9.65 -14.51
C ALA A 85 -7.37 9.80 -13.20
N MET A 86 -6.94 11.01 -12.88
CA MET A 86 -6.27 11.29 -11.61
C MET A 86 -7.22 10.83 -10.51
N ARG A 87 -6.91 9.67 -9.93
CA ARG A 87 -7.66 9.20 -8.76
C ARG A 87 -7.42 10.24 -7.68
N SER A 88 -8.45 10.98 -7.33
CA SER A 88 -8.41 11.87 -6.17
C SER A 88 -7.86 11.07 -4.99
N ALA A 89 -6.89 11.63 -4.29
CA ALA A 89 -6.35 10.99 -3.09
C ALA A 89 -7.52 10.65 -2.16
N PRO A 90 -7.58 9.42 -1.62
CA PRO A 90 -8.66 9.03 -0.73
C PRO A 90 -8.69 10.00 0.45
N ARG A 91 -9.85 10.60 0.72
CA ARG A 91 -10.04 11.45 1.90
C ARG A 91 -9.87 10.58 3.14
N LEU A 92 -9.06 11.04 4.09
CA LEU A 92 -8.87 10.33 5.36
C LEU A 92 -10.19 10.27 6.15
N ASP A 93 -10.45 9.12 6.73
CA ASP A 93 -11.62 8.89 7.59
C ASP A 93 -11.28 9.35 9.03
N TRP A 94 -11.65 10.57 9.37
CA TRP A 94 -11.36 11.21 10.64
C TRP A 94 -12.33 10.88 11.78
N PRO A 95 -13.64 10.63 11.56
CA PRO A 95 -14.61 10.57 12.64
C PRO A 95 -14.28 9.56 13.73
N THR A 96 -13.94 8.33 13.37
CA THR A 96 -13.69 7.29 14.38
C THR A 96 -12.33 7.42 15.10
N PRO A 97 -11.22 7.85 14.46
CA PRO A 97 -10.00 8.23 15.16
C PRO A 97 -10.18 9.41 16.12
N LEU A 98 -11.01 10.40 15.79
CA LEU A 98 -11.33 11.50 16.70
C LEU A 98 -12.16 11.03 17.90
N LEU A 99 -13.12 10.13 17.70
CA LEU A 99 -13.86 9.50 18.80
C LEU A 99 -12.92 8.69 19.73
N TRP A 100 -11.96 7.98 19.16
CA TRP A 100 -10.92 7.30 19.95
C TRP A 100 -10.09 8.31 20.75
N ALA A 101 -9.67 9.42 20.16
CA ALA A 101 -8.93 10.47 20.87
C ALA A 101 -9.75 11.06 22.03
N LEU A 102 -11.04 11.29 21.83
CA LEU A 102 -11.95 11.74 22.89
C LEU A 102 -12.07 10.71 24.02
N ALA A 103 -12.15 9.41 23.71
CA ALA A 103 -12.18 8.35 24.70
C ALA A 103 -10.89 8.31 25.53
N VAL A 104 -9.72 8.43 24.89
CA VAL A 104 -8.41 8.49 25.56
C VAL A 104 -8.31 9.73 26.45
N LEU A 105 -8.75 10.90 25.97
CA LEU A 105 -8.83 12.14 26.78
C LEU A 105 -9.72 11.97 28.00
N ALA A 106 -10.90 11.35 27.84
CA ALA A 106 -11.83 11.11 28.95
C ALA A 106 -11.22 10.17 30.00
N VAL A 107 -10.54 9.09 29.57
CA VAL A 107 -9.84 8.20 30.51
C VAL A 107 -8.73 8.94 31.24
N PHE A 108 -7.93 9.76 30.54
CA PHE A 108 -6.88 10.55 31.18
C PHE A 108 -7.44 11.58 32.16
N TRP A 109 -8.57 12.21 31.85
CA TRP A 109 -9.26 13.09 32.80
C TRP A 109 -9.71 12.32 34.06
N CYS A 110 -10.27 11.10 33.87
CA CYS A 110 -10.63 10.22 35.00
C CYS A 110 -9.39 9.82 35.84
N GLN A 111 -8.23 9.56 35.22
CA GLN A 111 -6.97 9.31 35.94
C GLN A 111 -6.63 10.48 36.89
N GLY A 112 -6.87 11.71 36.43
CA GLY A 112 -6.68 12.90 37.27
C GLY A 112 -7.67 13.03 38.44
N GLN A 113 -8.91 12.51 38.29
CA GLN A 113 -9.92 12.54 39.38
C GLN A 113 -9.68 11.46 40.45
N TRP A 114 -9.12 10.31 40.06
CA TRP A 114 -8.85 9.18 40.95
C TRP A 114 -7.39 8.73 40.82
N PRO A 115 -6.43 9.53 41.34
CA PRO A 115 -5.01 9.26 41.17
C PRO A 115 -4.61 7.86 41.64
N GLY A 116 -3.91 7.14 40.78
CA GLY A 116 -3.42 5.79 41.05
C GLY A 116 -4.44 4.66 40.94
N VAL A 117 -5.75 4.94 41.01
CA VAL A 117 -6.79 3.88 40.99
C VAL A 117 -6.85 3.17 39.63
N LEU A 118 -6.95 3.96 38.58
CA LEU A 118 -7.03 3.41 37.22
C LEU A 118 -5.71 2.77 36.78
N GLU A 119 -4.58 3.35 37.19
CA GLU A 119 -3.25 2.78 36.92
C GLU A 119 -3.06 1.43 37.60
N GLN A 120 -3.40 1.34 38.89
CA GLN A 120 -3.31 0.07 39.64
C GLN A 120 -4.19 -1.02 39.04
N ALA A 121 -5.38 -0.66 38.56
CA ALA A 121 -6.32 -1.61 37.98
C ALA A 121 -6.02 -1.96 36.52
N GLY A 122 -5.39 -1.05 35.74
CA GLY A 122 -5.38 -1.13 34.29
C GLY A 122 -4.03 -1.11 33.59
N VAL A 123 -2.92 -0.76 34.29
CA VAL A 123 -1.57 -0.80 33.69
C VAL A 123 -1.22 -2.22 33.26
N LEU A 124 -0.54 -2.38 32.13
CA LEU A 124 0.02 -3.66 31.74
C LEU A 124 1.07 -4.07 32.78
N ASP A 125 0.83 -5.13 33.49
CA ASP A 125 1.70 -5.70 34.50
C ASP A 125 1.88 -7.19 34.20
N SER A 126 3.11 -7.60 33.88
CA SER A 126 3.39 -8.96 33.46
C SER A 126 3.01 -10.00 34.52
N ARG A 127 3.28 -9.71 35.81
CA ARG A 127 2.90 -10.61 36.92
C ARG A 127 1.38 -10.68 37.08
N ALA A 128 0.69 -9.56 36.96
CA ALA A 128 -0.75 -9.53 37.02
C ALA A 128 -1.41 -10.35 35.93
N VAL A 129 -0.90 -10.21 34.71
CA VAL A 129 -1.40 -10.97 33.54
C VAL A 129 -1.17 -12.46 33.73
N PHE A 130 0.07 -12.89 33.99
CA PHE A 130 0.42 -14.32 33.95
C PHE A 130 0.15 -15.05 35.27
N ASN A 131 0.30 -14.39 36.42
CA ASN A 131 0.14 -15.06 37.72
C ASN A 131 -1.27 -14.90 38.30
N ARG A 132 -1.97 -13.78 37.99
CA ARG A 132 -3.31 -13.50 38.51
C ARG A 132 -4.42 -13.63 37.46
N GLY A 133 -4.06 -13.84 36.15
CA GLY A 133 -5.03 -13.95 35.07
C GLY A 133 -5.71 -12.64 34.69
N GLU A 134 -5.08 -11.49 34.96
CA GLU A 134 -5.66 -10.16 34.71
C GLU A 134 -5.49 -9.73 33.24
N TRP A 135 -6.04 -10.53 32.32
CA TRP A 135 -5.87 -10.37 30.86
C TRP A 135 -6.42 -9.05 30.31
N TRP A 136 -7.38 -8.41 31.01
CA TRP A 136 -7.91 -7.11 30.61
C TRP A 136 -6.83 -6.02 30.51
N ARG A 137 -5.73 -6.17 31.23
CA ARG A 137 -4.61 -5.23 31.23
C ARG A 137 -3.93 -5.10 29.87
N LEU A 138 -4.03 -6.14 29.01
CA LEU A 138 -3.57 -6.07 27.62
C LEU A 138 -4.32 -5.01 26.81
N VAL A 139 -5.55 -4.70 27.20
CA VAL A 139 -6.41 -3.72 26.55
C VAL A 139 -6.42 -2.40 27.29
N THR A 140 -6.65 -2.43 28.62
CA THR A 140 -6.83 -1.20 29.43
C THR A 140 -5.59 -0.31 29.45
N ALA A 141 -4.41 -0.91 29.41
CA ALA A 141 -3.14 -0.18 29.32
C ALA A 141 -3.04 0.75 28.10
N LEU A 142 -3.72 0.42 26.99
CA LEU A 142 -3.73 1.23 25.77
C LEU A 142 -4.46 2.57 25.94
N PHE A 143 -5.23 2.75 27.00
CA PHE A 143 -6.00 3.97 27.27
C PHE A 143 -5.38 4.83 28.38
N LEU A 144 -4.47 4.29 29.17
CA LEU A 144 -3.82 4.99 30.28
C LEU A 144 -2.59 5.77 29.79
N HIS A 145 -2.32 6.92 30.44
CA HIS A 145 -1.17 7.76 30.07
C HIS A 145 -0.45 8.28 31.32
N ALA A 146 0.88 8.30 31.25
CA ALA A 146 1.72 8.69 32.40
C ALA A 146 1.68 10.20 32.68
N ASN A 147 1.54 11.03 31.65
CA ASN A 147 1.52 12.49 31.75
C ASN A 147 0.92 13.13 30.49
N VAL A 148 0.71 14.45 30.54
CA VAL A 148 0.13 15.23 29.43
C VAL A 148 0.97 15.14 28.15
N GLY A 149 2.30 15.18 28.24
CA GLY A 149 3.18 15.08 27.08
C GLY A 149 3.02 13.74 26.36
N HIS A 150 2.96 12.63 27.12
CA HIS A 150 2.71 11.30 26.60
C HIS A 150 1.31 11.20 25.93
N LEU A 151 0.29 11.76 26.56
CA LEU A 151 -1.06 11.82 26.01
C LEU A 151 -1.10 12.58 24.68
N VAL A 152 -0.56 13.82 24.64
CA VAL A 152 -0.59 14.69 23.47
C VAL A 152 0.17 14.05 22.29
N SER A 153 1.33 13.45 22.54
CA SER A 153 2.09 12.77 21.50
C SER A 153 1.34 11.56 20.92
N ASN A 154 0.69 10.78 21.80
CA ASN A 154 -0.12 9.63 21.37
C ASN A 154 -1.37 10.07 20.57
N ILE A 155 -2.10 11.08 21.03
CA ILE A 155 -3.27 11.59 20.30
C ILE A 155 -2.83 12.17 18.94
N GLY A 156 -1.80 13.01 18.94
CA GLY A 156 -1.30 13.65 17.72
C GLY A 156 -0.90 12.64 16.66
N SER A 157 -0.02 11.69 17.00
CA SER A 157 0.38 10.64 16.05
C SER A 157 -0.74 9.63 15.76
N GLY A 158 -1.49 9.25 16.79
CA GLY A 158 -2.53 8.22 16.71
C GLY A 158 -3.68 8.59 15.77
N VAL A 159 -4.18 9.82 15.85
CA VAL A 159 -5.29 10.27 14.99
C VAL A 159 -4.91 10.12 13.50
N PHE A 160 -3.69 10.53 13.11
CA PHE A 160 -3.24 10.40 11.72
C PHE A 160 -3.01 8.95 11.30
N VAL A 161 -2.32 8.17 12.13
CA VAL A 161 -2.03 6.75 11.82
C VAL A 161 -3.32 5.95 11.73
N LEU A 162 -4.23 6.10 12.70
CA LEU A 162 -5.49 5.39 12.72
C LEU A 162 -6.40 5.82 11.56
N ALA A 163 -6.45 7.12 11.22
CA ALA A 163 -7.18 7.58 10.04
C ALA A 163 -6.65 6.94 8.76
N ALA A 164 -5.33 6.82 8.60
CA ALA A 164 -4.73 6.14 7.46
C ALA A 164 -5.07 4.64 7.41
N VAL A 165 -5.03 3.95 8.55
CA VAL A 165 -5.42 2.53 8.66
C VAL A 165 -6.88 2.34 8.29
N ILE A 166 -7.79 3.13 8.89
CA ILE A 166 -9.24 3.05 8.68
C ILE A 166 -9.60 3.34 7.22
N THR A 167 -9.01 4.38 6.64
CA THR A 167 -9.19 4.70 5.21
C THR A 167 -8.73 3.55 4.31
N THR A 168 -7.65 2.88 4.70
CA THR A 168 -7.00 1.85 3.89
C THR A 168 -7.68 0.49 4.01
N LEU A 169 -8.13 0.11 5.20
CA LEU A 169 -8.66 -1.22 5.51
C LEU A 169 -10.19 -1.23 5.72
N GLY A 170 -10.82 -0.07 5.83
CA GLY A 170 -12.21 0.11 6.23
C GLY A 170 -12.38 0.17 7.74
N ARG A 171 -13.48 0.80 8.20
CA ARG A 171 -13.70 1.11 9.62
C ARG A 171 -13.64 -0.12 10.52
N ILE A 172 -14.55 -1.05 10.34
CA ILE A 172 -14.68 -2.23 11.22
C ILE A 172 -13.40 -3.06 11.19
N ARG A 173 -12.94 -3.39 10.00
CA ARG A 173 -11.75 -4.23 9.82
C ARG A 173 -10.48 -3.55 10.32
N GLY A 174 -10.32 -2.25 10.06
CA GLY A 174 -9.18 -1.48 10.52
C GLY A 174 -9.08 -1.49 12.04
N TRP A 175 -10.18 -1.17 12.74
CA TRP A 175 -10.22 -1.19 14.21
C TRP A 175 -9.97 -2.57 14.79
N LEU A 176 -10.56 -3.62 14.24
CA LEU A 176 -10.36 -5.01 14.70
C LEU A 176 -8.89 -5.44 14.56
N LEU A 177 -8.27 -5.10 13.42
CA LEU A 177 -6.86 -5.44 13.20
C LEU A 177 -5.91 -4.64 14.07
N VAL A 178 -6.18 -3.35 14.29
CA VAL A 178 -5.40 -2.53 15.24
C VAL A 178 -5.51 -3.08 16.64
N ALA A 179 -6.73 -3.35 17.11
CA ALA A 179 -6.95 -3.91 18.45
C ALA A 179 -6.24 -5.26 18.62
N LEU A 180 -6.38 -6.17 17.65
CA LEU A 180 -5.73 -7.47 17.70
C LEU A 180 -4.20 -7.35 17.71
N ALA A 181 -3.63 -6.51 16.84
CA ALA A 181 -2.19 -6.28 16.80
C ALA A 181 -1.65 -5.63 18.06
N ALA A 182 -2.39 -4.66 18.64
CA ALA A 182 -2.00 -4.00 19.87
C ALA A 182 -2.03 -4.94 21.08
N VAL A 183 -3.10 -5.73 21.20
CA VAL A 183 -3.20 -6.75 22.26
C VAL A 183 -2.12 -7.81 22.12
N ALA A 184 -1.85 -8.29 20.91
CA ALA A 184 -0.74 -9.21 20.65
C ALA A 184 0.61 -8.58 20.97
N GLY A 185 0.82 -7.29 20.65
CA GLY A 185 2.02 -6.55 21.00
C GLY A 185 2.24 -6.43 22.51
N ASN A 186 1.20 -6.04 23.26
CA ASN A 186 1.24 -5.99 24.72
C ASN A 186 1.45 -7.37 25.34
N PHE A 187 0.84 -8.42 24.78
CA PHE A 187 1.07 -9.79 25.23
C PHE A 187 2.53 -10.21 25.05
N VAL A 188 3.11 -9.97 23.86
CA VAL A 188 4.51 -10.29 23.57
C VAL A 188 5.44 -9.50 24.51
N ALA A 189 5.18 -8.20 24.70
CA ALA A 189 5.98 -7.36 25.60
C ALA A 189 5.94 -7.88 27.04
N ALA A 190 4.77 -8.23 27.55
CA ALA A 190 4.63 -8.82 28.89
C ALA A 190 5.30 -10.21 28.99
N ALA A 191 5.19 -11.04 27.93
CA ALA A 191 5.75 -12.39 27.89
C ALA A 191 7.29 -12.41 27.83
N LEU A 192 7.91 -11.35 27.32
CA LEU A 192 9.37 -11.21 27.34
C LEU A 192 9.94 -10.89 28.74
N HIS A 193 9.07 -10.52 29.69
CA HIS A 193 9.46 -10.16 31.07
C HIS A 193 8.69 -10.98 32.11
N PRO A 194 8.79 -12.33 32.08
CA PRO A 194 7.95 -13.16 32.97
C PRO A 194 8.38 -13.15 34.43
N ALA A 195 9.66 -12.94 34.69
CA ALA A 195 10.26 -13.01 36.05
C ALA A 195 10.47 -11.64 36.69
N GLU A 196 10.59 -10.58 35.87
CA GLU A 196 10.83 -9.21 36.35
C GLU A 196 9.53 -8.40 36.43
N PRO A 197 9.44 -7.42 37.34
CA PRO A 197 8.31 -6.52 37.35
C PRO A 197 8.37 -5.64 36.11
N TYR A 198 7.50 -5.93 35.16
CA TYR A 198 7.37 -5.14 33.94
C TYR A 198 6.01 -4.45 33.93
N GLN A 199 6.02 -3.15 33.76
CA GLN A 199 4.81 -2.35 33.63
C GLN A 199 4.90 -1.41 32.42
N SER A 200 3.81 -1.32 31.67
CA SER A 200 3.68 -0.46 30.51
C SER A 200 2.28 0.13 30.40
N LEU A 201 2.18 1.33 29.85
CA LEU A 201 0.91 2.00 29.57
C LEU A 201 1.07 2.99 28.43
N GLY A 202 0.00 3.24 27.69
CA GLY A 202 -0.04 4.19 26.58
C GLY A 202 -0.62 3.60 25.31
N ALA A 203 -1.21 4.45 24.49
CA ALA A 203 -1.79 4.07 23.20
C ALA A 203 -0.73 3.75 22.12
N SER A 204 0.53 3.98 22.43
CA SER A 204 1.62 3.87 21.45
C SER A 204 1.75 2.48 20.84
N THR A 205 1.55 1.40 21.59
CA THR A 205 1.54 0.02 21.03
C THR A 205 0.50 -0.12 19.92
N ALA A 206 -0.70 0.49 20.08
CA ALA A 206 -1.73 0.48 19.04
C ALA A 206 -1.35 1.35 17.83
N ILE A 207 -0.67 2.45 18.04
CA ILE A 207 -0.17 3.34 16.99
C ILE A 207 0.89 2.62 16.15
N PHE A 208 1.87 1.99 16.82
CA PHE A 208 2.89 1.18 16.16
C PHE A 208 2.30 -0.04 15.46
N ALA A 209 1.28 -0.67 16.04
CA ALA A 209 0.50 -1.73 15.38
C ALA A 209 -0.16 -1.21 14.09
N GLY A 210 -0.73 -0.02 14.11
CA GLY A 210 -1.29 0.64 12.92
C GLY A 210 -0.28 0.89 11.82
N LEU A 211 0.91 1.39 12.18
CA LEU A 211 2.03 1.57 11.24
C LEU A 211 2.48 0.22 10.65
N GLY A 212 2.58 -0.80 11.50
CA GLY A 212 2.89 -2.16 11.07
C GLY A 212 1.86 -2.72 10.08
N LEU A 213 0.57 -2.52 10.33
CA LEU A 213 -0.51 -2.92 9.42
C LEU A 213 -0.38 -2.28 8.04
N LEU A 214 -0.06 -0.97 8.00
CA LEU A 214 0.15 -0.26 6.73
C LEU A 214 1.38 -0.78 5.98
N ALA A 215 2.49 -1.01 6.70
CA ALA A 215 3.72 -1.57 6.14
C ALA A 215 3.50 -3.00 5.61
N GLY A 216 2.89 -3.89 6.41
CA GLY A 216 2.61 -5.27 6.02
C GLY A 216 1.68 -5.36 4.80
N ARG A 217 0.66 -4.50 4.75
CA ARG A 217 -0.21 -4.40 3.57
C ARG A 217 0.55 -3.91 2.34
N ALA A 218 1.42 -2.94 2.48
CA ALA A 218 2.23 -2.44 1.37
C ALA A 218 3.18 -3.50 0.84
N ILE A 219 3.85 -4.27 1.71
CA ILE A 219 4.71 -5.42 1.35
C ILE A 219 3.91 -6.44 0.53
N ARG A 220 2.71 -6.81 0.98
CA ARG A 220 1.86 -7.76 0.25
C ARG A 220 1.45 -7.26 -1.14
N VAL A 221 1.21 -5.96 -1.28
CA VAL A 221 0.81 -5.36 -2.56
C VAL A 221 1.99 -5.31 -3.53
N LEU A 222 3.22 -5.05 -3.04
CA LEU A 222 4.44 -5.09 -3.85
C LEU A 222 4.77 -6.48 -4.40
N GLY A 223 4.48 -7.54 -3.64
CA GLY A 223 4.72 -8.91 -4.06
C GLY A 223 3.81 -9.41 -5.20
N ARG A 224 2.94 -8.55 -5.80
CA ARG A 224 2.06 -8.94 -6.90
C ARG A 224 2.69 -8.62 -8.25
N PRO A 225 2.80 -9.62 -9.16
CA PRO A 225 3.33 -9.41 -10.50
C PRO A 225 2.51 -8.36 -11.28
N GLY A 226 3.18 -7.57 -12.10
CA GLY A 226 2.55 -6.62 -13.04
C GLY A 226 2.12 -5.27 -12.49
N ARG A 227 2.42 -4.93 -11.22
CA ARG A 227 2.15 -3.59 -10.67
C ARG A 227 3.45 -2.86 -10.34
N ARG A 228 3.69 -1.74 -11.00
CA ARG A 228 4.69 -0.76 -10.55
C ARG A 228 4.13 -0.08 -9.31
N HIS A 229 4.55 -0.52 -8.11
CA HIS A 229 4.18 0.16 -6.88
C HIS A 229 5.35 1.01 -6.40
N PRO A 230 5.10 2.25 -6.03
CA PRO A 230 6.16 3.07 -5.49
C PRO A 230 6.65 2.43 -4.18
N TRP A 231 7.94 2.09 -4.10
CA TRP A 231 8.64 1.64 -2.90
C TRP A 231 8.34 2.54 -1.67
N ARG A 232 7.99 3.81 -1.93
CA ARG A 232 7.53 4.78 -0.92
C ARG A 232 6.37 4.28 -0.06
N ALA A 233 5.48 3.47 -0.60
CA ALA A 233 4.35 2.91 0.15
C ALA A 233 4.79 1.93 1.27
N VAL A 234 5.97 1.33 1.17
CA VAL A 234 6.57 0.50 2.23
C VAL A 234 7.47 1.35 3.11
N ILE A 235 8.32 2.18 2.51
CA ILE A 235 9.30 2.97 3.27
C ILE A 235 8.62 4.01 4.15
N ALA A 236 7.54 4.66 3.69
CA ALA A 236 6.89 5.68 4.50
C ALA A 236 6.39 5.16 5.86
N PRO A 237 5.63 4.05 5.98
CA PRO A 237 5.27 3.50 7.28
C PRO A 237 6.46 3.03 8.12
N LEU A 238 7.49 2.46 7.50
CA LEU A 238 8.71 2.03 8.19
C LEU A 238 9.49 3.23 8.74
N ALA A 239 9.72 4.24 7.91
CA ALA A 239 10.41 5.46 8.31
C ALA A 239 9.62 6.25 9.37
N SER A 240 8.29 6.30 9.25
CA SER A 240 7.43 6.91 10.28
C SER A 240 7.53 6.16 11.60
N GLY A 241 7.52 4.83 11.58
CA GLY A 241 7.69 4.00 12.78
C GLY A 241 9.06 4.25 13.43
N LEU A 242 10.13 4.27 12.64
CA LEU A 242 11.48 4.53 13.13
C LEU A 242 11.65 5.97 13.65
N ALA A 243 11.07 6.96 12.96
CA ALA A 243 11.08 8.35 13.41
C ALA A 243 10.32 8.54 14.73
N LEU A 244 9.17 7.90 14.89
CA LEU A 244 8.41 7.93 16.15
C LEU A 244 9.18 7.21 17.27
N LEU A 245 9.83 6.08 17.00
CA LEU A 245 10.73 5.42 17.95
C LEU A 245 11.88 6.33 18.38
N GLY A 246 12.51 7.04 17.43
CA GLY A 246 13.59 7.98 17.71
C GLY A 246 13.12 9.21 18.51
N LEU A 247 11.98 9.80 18.13
CA LEU A 247 11.41 10.98 18.79
C LEU A 247 10.91 10.70 20.22
N PHE A 248 10.27 9.56 20.42
CA PHE A 248 9.66 9.21 21.70
C PHE A 248 10.50 8.18 22.48
N GLY A 249 11.42 7.46 21.82
CA GLY A 249 12.34 6.51 22.45
C GLY A 249 13.60 7.15 23.03
N ALA A 250 14.00 8.32 22.55
CA ALA A 250 15.22 9.00 22.98
C ALA A 250 15.02 9.99 24.16
N GLY A 251 13.78 10.24 24.58
CA GLY A 251 13.46 11.36 25.48
C GLY A 251 13.24 11.01 26.96
N ASP A 252 12.95 9.75 27.31
CA ASP A 252 12.73 9.35 28.70
C ASP A 252 13.02 7.85 28.88
N ALA A 253 13.68 7.48 29.99
CA ALA A 253 13.96 6.10 30.38
C ALA A 253 12.68 5.22 30.57
N ARG A 254 11.51 5.81 30.36
CA ARG A 254 10.19 5.17 30.50
C ARG A 254 9.54 4.76 29.17
N THR A 255 10.19 4.99 28.03
CA THR A 255 9.62 4.59 26.73
C THR A 255 9.80 3.09 26.51
N ASP A 256 8.68 2.38 26.37
CA ASP A 256 8.66 0.95 26.15
C ASP A 256 8.93 0.59 24.68
N VAL A 257 10.20 0.60 24.31
CA VAL A 257 10.64 0.21 22.94
C VAL A 257 10.25 -1.23 22.62
N GLY A 258 10.22 -2.12 23.62
CA GLY A 258 9.83 -3.53 23.45
C GLY A 258 8.37 -3.66 23.01
N ALA A 259 7.44 -2.99 23.71
CA ALA A 259 6.03 -3.00 23.33
C ALA A 259 5.79 -2.36 21.96
N HIS A 260 6.51 -1.27 21.63
CA HIS A 260 6.41 -0.62 20.33
C HIS A 260 6.86 -1.55 19.20
N ALA A 261 8.02 -2.20 19.36
CA ALA A 261 8.54 -3.16 18.38
C ALA A 261 7.61 -4.38 18.23
N ALA A 262 7.08 -4.89 19.33
CA ALA A 262 6.14 -6.01 19.33
C ALA A 262 4.82 -5.65 18.64
N GLY A 263 4.24 -4.48 18.96
CA GLY A 263 3.05 -3.97 18.29
C GLY A 263 3.24 -3.77 16.79
N PHE A 264 4.36 -3.17 16.40
CA PHE A 264 4.71 -2.96 15.00
C PHE A 264 4.89 -4.29 14.24
N GLY A 265 5.61 -5.26 14.83
CA GLY A 265 5.79 -6.59 14.26
C GLY A 265 4.48 -7.35 14.10
N ALA A 266 3.62 -7.36 15.14
CA ALA A 266 2.28 -7.94 15.07
C ALA A 266 1.43 -7.28 13.97
N GLY A 267 1.53 -5.95 13.85
CA GLY A 267 0.89 -5.20 12.77
C GLY A 267 1.36 -5.62 11.39
N ILE A 268 2.68 -5.77 11.16
CA ILE A 268 3.21 -6.26 9.88
C ILE A 268 2.64 -7.63 9.53
N LEU A 269 2.68 -8.58 10.46
CA LEU A 269 2.19 -9.94 10.23
C LEU A 269 0.71 -9.95 9.85
N LEU A 270 -0.13 -9.21 10.60
CA LEU A 270 -1.55 -9.09 10.31
C LEU A 270 -1.82 -8.31 9.03
N GLY A 271 -1.04 -7.28 8.71
CA GLY A 271 -1.14 -6.52 7.48
C GLY A 271 -0.84 -7.35 6.23
N VAL A 272 0.17 -8.20 6.30
CA VAL A 272 0.48 -9.19 5.25
C VAL A 272 -0.64 -10.23 5.14
N ALA A 273 -1.13 -10.77 6.26
CA ALA A 273 -2.18 -11.80 6.29
C ALA A 273 -3.54 -11.27 5.82
N ALA A 274 -3.90 -10.05 6.20
CA ALA A 274 -5.22 -9.47 5.98
C ALA A 274 -5.68 -9.39 4.51
N GLY A 275 -4.80 -9.47 3.53
CA GLY A 275 -5.14 -9.44 2.11
C GLY A 275 -5.84 -8.14 1.66
N LEU A 276 -6.06 -8.00 0.36
CA LEU A 276 -6.85 -6.89 -0.18
C LEU A 276 -8.34 -7.09 0.16
N PRO A 277 -9.13 -6.01 0.32
CA PRO A 277 -10.57 -6.14 0.36
C PRO A 277 -11.03 -6.92 -0.87
N ARG A 278 -11.92 -7.90 -0.68
CA ARG A 278 -12.59 -8.59 -1.78
C ARG A 278 -13.22 -7.50 -2.66
N ARG A 279 -12.83 -7.42 -3.93
CA ARG A 279 -13.58 -6.63 -4.91
C ARG A 279 -15.02 -7.12 -4.80
N ARG A 280 -15.94 -6.25 -4.40
CA ARG A 280 -17.36 -6.51 -4.64
C ARG A 280 -17.48 -6.68 -6.16
N ALA A 281 -17.88 -7.87 -6.61
CA ALA A 281 -18.34 -8.04 -7.97
C ALA A 281 -19.46 -7.02 -8.15
N VAL A 282 -19.28 -6.09 -9.07
CA VAL A 282 -20.37 -5.22 -9.53
C VAL A 282 -21.32 -6.18 -10.22
N LYS A 283 -22.49 -6.41 -9.60
CA LYS A 283 -23.61 -7.09 -10.25
C LYS A 283 -24.25 -6.12 -11.25
#